data_97d4bd08073c1da0c6294c85914231a1
#
_entry.id   97d4bd08073c1da0c6294c85914231a1
#
_cell.length_a   1.000
_cell.length_b   1.000
_cell.length_c   1.000
_cell.angle_alpha   90.00
_cell.angle_beta   90.00
_cell.angle_gamma   90.00
#
_symmetry.space_group_name_H-M   'P 1'
#
loop_
_entity.id
_entity.type
_entity.pdbx_description
1 polymer ?
#
loop_
_entity_poly.entity_id
_entity_poly.type
_entity_poly.pdbx_seq_one_letter_code
_entity_poly.pdbx_strand_id
1 'polypeptide(L)'
;VIIFFFEFENTVACTDQSSYTINVQFSSGCSANLAPAANCQAVGGSALTVSGKKVSWTITNNGGTPLDIGGIDLTWPQANGKEMKVTLGGVEIYSPDLPAPSASFCSGWKGTLADRSIQPGQTRILTFEFEKTASTSQSGYTINVRLNPGCSLSFPGP
;
A
#
# COMPACT_ATOMS: atom_id res chain seq x y z
N VAL A 1 -9.96 -23.65 18.74
CA VAL A 1 -9.22 -22.50 18.18
C VAL A 1 -8.84 -21.61 19.36
N ILE A 2 -7.55 -21.27 19.48
CA ILE A 2 -7.03 -20.33 20.46
C ILE A 2 -6.66 -19.06 19.67
N ILE A 3 -7.20 -17.92 20.10
CA ILE A 3 -6.91 -16.62 19.47
C ILE A 3 -6.08 -15.81 20.46
N PHE A 4 -4.91 -15.33 20.04
CA PHE A 4 -4.07 -14.43 20.81
C PHE A 4 -4.30 -13.00 20.35
N PHE A 5 -4.46 -12.07 21.30
CA PHE A 5 -4.49 -10.64 21.06
C PHE A 5 -3.23 -10.03 21.68
N PHE A 6 -2.59 -9.13 20.95
CA PHE A 6 -1.45 -8.36 21.42
C PHE A 6 -1.85 -6.88 21.45
N GLU A 7 -1.77 -6.26 22.62
CA GLU A 7 -1.91 -4.81 22.80
C GLU A 7 -0.53 -4.16 22.87
N PHE A 8 -0.39 -3.04 22.20
CA PHE A 8 0.82 -2.22 22.22
C PHE A 8 0.51 -0.88 22.89
N GLU A 9 1.41 -0.39 23.74
CA GLU A 9 1.23 0.86 24.50
C GLU A 9 1.17 2.11 23.60
N ASN A 10 1.71 2.03 22.40
CA ASN A 10 1.67 3.12 21.43
C ASN A 10 0.82 2.73 20.23
N THR A 11 0.14 3.74 19.66
CA THR A 11 -0.58 3.56 18.39
C THR A 11 0.41 3.08 17.34
N VAL A 12 0.24 1.86 16.85
CA VAL A 12 1.06 1.31 15.77
C VAL A 12 0.67 2.04 14.49
N ALA A 13 1.37 3.11 14.19
CA ALA A 13 1.18 3.82 12.93
C ALA A 13 1.68 2.93 11.80
N CYS A 14 0.85 2.69 10.79
CA CYS A 14 1.18 2.09 9.48
C CYS A 14 2.46 1.24 9.43
N THR A 15 2.63 0.34 10.39
CA THR A 15 3.82 -0.53 10.43
C THR A 15 3.62 -1.70 9.49
N ASP A 16 4.67 -1.99 8.72
CA ASP A 16 4.76 -3.17 7.91
C ASP A 16 4.72 -4.41 8.82
N GLN A 17 3.76 -5.31 8.59
CA GLN A 17 3.65 -6.55 9.35
C GLN A 17 4.90 -7.45 9.19
N SER A 18 5.73 -7.22 8.19
CA SER A 18 6.99 -7.91 7.98
C SER A 18 8.02 -7.68 9.10
N SER A 19 7.86 -6.64 9.90
CA SER A 19 8.73 -6.33 11.03
C SER A 19 8.40 -7.09 12.32
N TYR A 20 7.28 -7.82 12.36
CA TYR A 20 6.89 -8.59 13.55
C TYR A 20 7.15 -10.07 13.34
N THR A 21 7.94 -10.65 14.23
CA THR A 21 8.07 -12.09 14.39
C THR A 21 7.42 -12.50 15.69
N ILE A 22 6.38 -13.32 15.64
CA ILE A 22 5.72 -13.86 16.82
C ILE A 22 6.14 -15.30 16.99
N ASN A 23 6.82 -15.59 18.10
CA ASN A 23 7.19 -16.93 18.49
C ASN A 23 6.37 -17.34 19.71
N VAL A 24 5.47 -18.30 19.55
CA VAL A 24 4.64 -18.84 20.62
C VAL A 24 5.20 -20.20 21.04
N GLN A 25 5.66 -20.29 22.29
CA GLN A 25 6.16 -21.53 22.88
C GLN A 25 5.10 -22.11 23.80
N PHE A 26 4.74 -23.36 23.60
CA PHE A 26 3.80 -24.07 24.44
C PHE A 26 4.56 -24.88 25.49
N SER A 27 3.97 -25.02 26.68
CA SER A 27 4.53 -25.82 27.79
C SER A 27 4.73 -27.31 27.45
N SER A 28 4.09 -27.80 26.37
CA SER A 28 4.27 -29.13 25.81
C SER A 28 5.53 -29.32 24.98
N GLY A 29 6.36 -28.28 24.82
CA GLY A 29 7.57 -28.28 23.98
C GLY A 29 7.31 -28.01 22.48
N CYS A 30 6.05 -27.81 22.09
CA CYS A 30 5.72 -27.37 20.73
C CYS A 30 5.91 -25.86 20.60
N SER A 31 6.35 -25.39 19.43
CA SER A 31 6.43 -23.95 19.10
C SER A 31 5.69 -23.68 17.79
N ALA A 32 5.06 -22.52 17.72
CA ALA A 32 4.52 -21.99 16.47
C ALA A 32 5.22 -20.66 16.15
N ASN A 33 5.82 -20.59 14.97
CA ASN A 33 6.40 -19.37 14.42
C ASN A 33 5.46 -18.77 13.39
N LEU A 34 5.05 -17.54 13.60
CA LEU A 34 4.46 -16.71 12.57
C LEU A 34 5.59 -15.87 11.95
N ALA A 35 6.14 -16.35 10.85
CA ALA A 35 7.07 -15.57 10.05
C ALA A 35 6.30 -14.76 9.00
N PRO A 36 6.76 -13.55 8.65
CA PRO A 36 6.18 -12.82 7.53
C PRO A 36 6.26 -13.67 6.26
N ALA A 37 5.21 -13.64 5.45
CA ALA A 37 5.18 -14.35 4.18
C ALA A 37 6.27 -13.78 3.24
N ALA A 38 7.34 -14.53 3.04
CA ALA A 38 8.57 -14.07 2.41
C ALA A 38 8.52 -13.95 0.87
N ASN A 39 7.37 -14.02 0.20
CA ASN A 39 7.30 -14.02 -1.26
C ASN A 39 6.20 -13.11 -1.81
N CYS A 40 6.43 -11.80 -1.70
CA CYS A 40 5.70 -10.85 -2.52
C CYS A 40 6.21 -10.93 -3.97
N GLN A 41 5.40 -11.47 -4.86
CA GLN A 41 5.67 -11.46 -6.30
C GLN A 41 4.89 -10.33 -7.00
N ALA A 42 4.73 -9.19 -6.31
CA ALA A 42 4.19 -8.00 -6.94
C ALA A 42 5.27 -7.24 -7.68
N VAL A 43 4.91 -6.66 -8.82
CA VAL A 43 5.79 -5.82 -9.63
C VAL A 43 5.09 -4.50 -9.90
N GLY A 44 5.74 -3.39 -9.56
CA GLY A 44 5.33 -2.05 -9.98
C GLY A 44 5.84 -1.74 -11.38
N GLY A 45 5.09 -0.95 -12.12
CA GLY A 45 5.54 -0.41 -13.41
C GLY A 45 6.78 0.48 -13.25
N SER A 46 7.64 0.52 -14.25
CA SER A 46 8.88 1.32 -14.26
C SER A 46 8.64 2.83 -14.45
N ALA A 47 7.42 3.24 -14.80
CA ALA A 47 7.07 4.63 -15.07
C ALA A 47 5.67 4.96 -14.56
N LEU A 48 5.46 6.25 -14.25
CA LEU A 48 4.15 6.80 -13.97
C LEU A 48 3.51 7.33 -15.26
N THR A 49 2.19 7.24 -15.34
CA THR A 49 1.41 7.93 -16.35
C THR A 49 0.76 9.16 -15.73
N VAL A 50 1.06 10.35 -16.29
CA VAL A 50 0.48 11.62 -15.83
C VAL A 50 -0.52 12.13 -16.86
N SER A 51 -1.75 12.43 -16.43
CA SER A 51 -2.81 12.96 -17.29
C SER A 51 -3.69 13.95 -16.51
N GLY A 52 -3.62 15.21 -16.85
CA GLY A 52 -4.36 16.27 -16.17
C GLY A 52 -4.02 16.33 -14.68
N LYS A 53 -4.98 16.06 -13.83
CA LYS A 53 -4.82 16.04 -12.35
C LYS A 53 -4.42 14.67 -11.80
N LYS A 54 -4.19 13.68 -12.65
CA LYS A 54 -4.01 12.29 -12.24
C LYS A 54 -2.60 11.79 -12.51
N VAL A 55 -2.11 11.02 -11.55
CA VAL A 55 -0.87 10.24 -11.64
C VAL A 55 -1.21 8.79 -11.39
N SER A 56 -0.85 7.93 -12.32
CA SER A 56 -1.21 6.51 -12.29
C SER A 56 0.02 5.63 -12.31
N TRP A 57 -0.01 4.56 -11.53
CA TRP A 57 1.03 3.55 -11.42
C TRP A 57 0.42 2.15 -11.58
N THR A 58 1.03 1.34 -12.41
CA THR A 58 0.56 -0.04 -12.66
C THR A 58 1.17 -0.98 -11.64
N ILE A 59 0.36 -1.85 -11.04
CA ILE A 59 0.80 -2.90 -10.10
C ILE A 59 0.28 -4.25 -10.60
N THR A 60 1.18 -5.22 -10.72
CA THR A 60 0.85 -6.59 -11.11
C THR A 60 1.15 -7.56 -9.98
N ASN A 61 0.22 -8.42 -9.65
CA ASN A 61 0.41 -9.54 -8.72
C ASN A 61 0.79 -10.80 -9.51
N ASN A 62 2.07 -11.15 -9.52
CA ASN A 62 2.57 -12.38 -10.15
C ASN A 62 2.58 -13.58 -9.18
N GLY A 63 2.11 -13.38 -7.95
CA GLY A 63 2.03 -14.43 -6.93
C GLY A 63 0.79 -15.31 -7.03
N GLY A 64 0.73 -16.32 -6.17
CA GLY A 64 -0.40 -17.25 -6.08
C GLY A 64 -1.49 -16.86 -5.06
N THR A 65 -1.31 -15.77 -4.33
CA THR A 65 -2.25 -15.29 -3.30
C THR A 65 -2.68 -13.86 -3.56
N PRO A 66 -3.90 -13.46 -3.18
CA PRO A 66 -4.31 -12.06 -3.25
C PRO A 66 -3.38 -11.15 -2.43
N LEU A 67 -3.14 -9.95 -2.94
CA LEU A 67 -2.38 -8.90 -2.27
C LEU A 67 -3.30 -7.71 -2.00
N ASP A 68 -3.41 -7.33 -0.74
CA ASP A 68 -4.25 -6.22 -0.33
C ASP A 68 -3.40 -4.99 -0.03
N ILE A 69 -3.82 -3.82 -0.52
CA ILE A 69 -3.15 -2.59 -0.14
C ILE A 69 -3.44 -2.33 1.35
N GLY A 70 -2.40 -2.43 2.18
CA GLY A 70 -2.43 -2.21 3.61
C GLY A 70 -2.02 -0.80 4.02
N GLY A 71 -1.24 -0.10 3.17
CA GLY A 71 -0.82 1.28 3.41
C GLY A 71 -0.15 1.89 2.19
N ILE A 72 -0.13 3.21 2.16
CA ILE A 72 0.55 3.99 1.11
C ILE A 72 1.30 5.13 1.76
N ASP A 73 2.58 5.29 1.38
CA ASP A 73 3.35 6.51 1.60
C ASP A 73 3.56 7.17 0.25
N LEU A 74 3.21 8.43 0.15
CA LEU A 74 3.23 9.19 -1.09
C LEU A 74 3.92 10.53 -0.86
N THR A 75 4.86 10.91 -1.75
CA THR A 75 5.31 12.29 -1.89
C THR A 75 5.03 12.78 -3.30
N TRP A 76 4.74 14.08 -3.43
CA TRP A 76 4.42 14.70 -4.72
C TRP A 76 4.82 16.17 -4.76
N PRO A 77 4.99 16.76 -5.96
CA PRO A 77 5.27 18.17 -6.11
C PRO A 77 4.21 19.06 -5.46
N GLN A 78 4.62 20.01 -4.64
CA GLN A 78 3.72 20.94 -3.95
C GLN A 78 2.80 21.70 -4.92
N ALA A 79 3.26 21.93 -6.16
CA ALA A 79 2.46 22.58 -7.21
C ALA A 79 1.18 21.84 -7.58
N ASN A 80 1.11 20.50 -7.33
CA ASN A 80 -0.10 19.71 -7.58
C ASN A 80 -1.24 20.05 -6.59
N GLY A 81 -0.97 20.77 -5.51
CA GLY A 81 -1.93 21.02 -4.46
C GLY A 81 -2.18 19.79 -3.60
N LYS A 82 -3.37 19.67 -3.05
CA LYS A 82 -3.78 18.55 -2.20
C LYS A 82 -3.92 17.25 -3.01
N GLU A 83 -3.66 16.13 -2.36
CA GLU A 83 -4.13 14.82 -2.82
C GLU A 83 -5.60 14.66 -2.42
N MET A 84 -6.47 14.39 -3.40
CA MET A 84 -7.92 14.42 -3.24
C MET A 84 -8.54 13.04 -3.21
N LYS A 85 -7.95 12.07 -3.94
CA LYS A 85 -8.54 10.77 -4.13
C LYS A 85 -7.52 9.74 -4.60
N VAL A 86 -7.62 8.52 -4.05
CA VAL A 86 -6.91 7.35 -4.53
C VAL A 86 -7.90 6.32 -5.08
N THR A 87 -7.62 5.79 -6.27
CA THR A 87 -8.41 4.70 -6.85
C THR A 87 -7.51 3.52 -7.19
N LEU A 88 -8.06 2.31 -7.14
CA LEU A 88 -7.42 1.09 -7.62
C LEU A 88 -8.31 0.43 -8.68
N GLY A 89 -7.82 0.37 -9.93
CA GLY A 89 -8.62 -0.11 -11.06
C GLY A 89 -9.90 0.68 -11.29
N GLY A 90 -9.87 1.99 -11.01
CA GLY A 90 -11.01 2.89 -11.14
C GLY A 90 -11.97 2.95 -9.94
N VAL A 91 -11.84 2.02 -8.97
CA VAL A 91 -12.64 2.04 -7.74
C VAL A 91 -11.97 2.95 -6.71
N GLU A 92 -12.73 3.88 -6.12
CA GLU A 92 -12.23 4.77 -5.07
C GLU A 92 -11.96 3.97 -3.78
N ILE A 93 -10.71 4.00 -3.31
CA ILE A 93 -10.28 3.30 -2.11
C ILE A 93 -9.90 4.24 -0.95
N TYR A 94 -9.68 5.53 -1.25
CA TYR A 94 -9.32 6.54 -0.25
C TYR A 94 -9.58 7.96 -0.78
N SER A 95 -10.01 8.91 0.10
CA SER A 95 -10.28 10.28 -0.33
C SER A 95 -10.32 11.25 0.87
N PRO A 96 -9.14 11.68 1.34
CA PRO A 96 -9.03 12.42 2.60
C PRO A 96 -8.65 13.90 2.49
N ASP A 97 -8.41 14.46 1.30
CA ASP A 97 -7.97 15.86 1.17
C ASP A 97 -6.60 16.12 1.84
N LEU A 98 -5.57 15.35 1.49
CA LEU A 98 -4.26 15.45 2.14
C LEU A 98 -3.42 16.61 1.61
N PRO A 99 -2.82 17.43 2.50
CA PRO A 99 -1.99 18.55 2.09
C PRO A 99 -0.67 18.09 1.48
N ALA A 100 -0.20 18.85 0.47
CA ALA A 100 1.15 18.63 -0.10
C ALA A 100 2.24 18.92 0.95
N PRO A 101 3.44 18.37 0.82
CA PRO A 101 3.95 17.58 -0.31
C PRO A 101 3.94 16.05 -0.05
N SER A 102 3.41 15.58 1.05
CA SER A 102 3.48 14.16 1.40
C SER A 102 2.33 13.68 2.27
N ALA A 103 2.04 12.40 2.20
CA ALA A 103 1.07 11.71 3.03
C ALA A 103 1.48 10.27 3.32
N SER A 104 1.06 9.77 4.48
CA SER A 104 1.16 8.36 4.85
C SER A 104 -0.16 7.92 5.46
N PHE A 105 -0.74 6.85 4.96
CA PHE A 105 -2.02 6.33 5.45
C PHE A 105 -2.12 4.82 5.35
N CYS A 106 -2.80 4.20 6.31
CA CYS A 106 -3.04 2.75 6.40
C CYS A 106 -4.42 2.42 7.00
N SER A 107 -5.24 3.42 7.21
CA SER A 107 -6.60 3.33 7.73
C SER A 107 -7.51 4.33 7.02
N GLY A 108 -8.80 4.33 7.33
CA GLY A 108 -9.76 5.25 6.68
C GLY A 108 -10.11 4.84 5.24
N TRP A 109 -9.87 3.57 4.89
CA TRP A 109 -10.18 3.05 3.56
C TRP A 109 -11.67 3.13 3.25
N LYS A 110 -11.98 3.43 2.00
CA LYS A 110 -13.34 3.35 1.45
C LYS A 110 -13.59 1.99 0.81
N GLY A 111 -14.87 1.64 0.72
CA GLY A 111 -15.28 0.37 0.12
C GLY A 111 -14.93 -0.85 0.98
N THR A 112 -14.77 -1.98 0.33
CA THR A 112 -14.48 -3.27 0.93
C THR A 112 -12.99 -3.63 0.78
N LEU A 113 -12.54 -4.70 1.44
CA LEU A 113 -11.19 -5.23 1.25
C LEU A 113 -10.96 -5.65 -0.22
N ALA A 114 -11.99 -6.21 -0.89
CA ALA A 114 -11.90 -6.62 -2.29
C ALA A 114 -11.62 -5.44 -3.24
N ASP A 115 -12.06 -4.23 -2.91
CA ASP A 115 -11.84 -3.04 -3.74
C ASP A 115 -10.36 -2.62 -3.79
N ARG A 116 -9.59 -2.94 -2.73
CA ARG A 116 -8.15 -2.67 -2.64
C ARG A 116 -7.27 -3.92 -2.76
N SER A 117 -7.85 -5.03 -3.24
CA SER A 117 -7.17 -6.32 -3.45
C SER A 117 -6.74 -6.48 -4.90
N ILE A 118 -5.56 -7.08 -5.12
CA ILE A 118 -5.03 -7.43 -6.44
C ILE A 118 -4.93 -8.96 -6.47
N GLN A 119 -5.79 -9.60 -7.27
CA GLN A 119 -5.87 -11.05 -7.35
C GLN A 119 -4.63 -11.65 -8.06
N PRO A 120 -4.31 -12.94 -7.85
CA PRO A 120 -3.25 -13.64 -8.57
C PRO A 120 -3.34 -13.45 -10.09
N GLY A 121 -2.23 -13.06 -10.72
CA GLY A 121 -2.14 -12.78 -12.14
C GLY A 121 -2.82 -11.48 -12.59
N GLN A 122 -3.43 -10.73 -11.67
CA GLN A 122 -4.11 -9.49 -12.01
C GLN A 122 -3.15 -8.31 -12.06
N THR A 123 -3.39 -7.43 -13.02
CA THR A 123 -2.80 -6.09 -13.10
C THR A 123 -3.85 -5.05 -12.78
N ARG A 124 -3.57 -4.14 -11.84
CA ARG A 124 -4.45 -3.01 -11.50
C ARG A 124 -3.67 -1.70 -11.55
N ILE A 125 -4.39 -0.61 -11.84
CA ILE A 125 -3.83 0.73 -11.90
C ILE A 125 -4.19 1.46 -10.63
N LEU A 126 -3.17 1.84 -9.85
CA LEU A 126 -3.27 2.74 -8.73
C LEU A 126 -3.19 4.18 -9.24
N THR A 127 -4.20 5.00 -8.96
CA THR A 127 -4.27 6.37 -9.44
C THR A 127 -4.49 7.33 -8.28
N PHE A 128 -3.67 8.38 -8.23
CA PHE A 128 -3.78 9.52 -7.34
C PHE A 128 -4.34 10.72 -8.11
N GLU A 129 -5.37 11.36 -7.57
CA GLU A 129 -5.97 12.57 -8.14
C GLU A 129 -5.67 13.76 -7.26
N PHE A 130 -5.14 14.82 -7.86
CA PHE A 130 -4.72 16.04 -7.18
C PHE A 130 -5.67 17.21 -7.42
N GLU A 131 -5.63 18.20 -6.56
CA GLU A 131 -6.43 19.43 -6.65
C GLU A 131 -6.12 20.22 -7.93
N LYS A 132 -4.84 20.26 -8.32
CA LYS A 132 -4.33 20.98 -9.51
C LYS A 132 -3.74 20.02 -10.52
N THR A 133 -3.37 20.54 -11.68
CA THR A 133 -2.69 19.77 -12.72
C THR A 133 -1.40 19.17 -12.18
N ALA A 134 -1.26 17.85 -12.35
CA ALA A 134 -0.12 17.11 -11.88
C ALA A 134 1.14 17.42 -12.70
N SER A 135 2.28 17.52 -12.04
CA SER A 135 3.58 17.67 -12.70
C SER A 135 3.90 16.44 -13.54
N THR A 136 4.41 16.63 -14.73
CA THR A 136 4.86 15.53 -15.61
C THR A 136 6.25 15.01 -15.26
N SER A 137 6.99 15.69 -14.38
CA SER A 137 8.29 15.24 -13.91
C SER A 137 8.13 14.09 -12.92
N GLN A 138 8.49 12.89 -13.35
CA GLN A 138 8.36 11.68 -12.53
C GLN A 138 9.27 11.70 -11.28
N SER A 139 10.42 12.37 -11.34
CA SER A 139 11.35 12.51 -10.22
C SER A 139 10.78 13.28 -9.02
N GLY A 140 9.65 13.98 -9.22
CA GLY A 140 8.94 14.67 -8.14
C GLY A 140 8.03 13.78 -7.30
N TYR A 141 7.90 12.49 -7.67
CA TYR A 141 7.03 11.55 -6.95
C TYR A 141 7.84 10.42 -6.32
N THR A 142 7.47 10.08 -5.10
CA THR A 142 7.82 8.78 -4.50
C THR A 142 6.55 8.11 -4.02
N ILE A 143 6.42 6.84 -4.30
CA ILE A 143 5.26 6.04 -3.90
C ILE A 143 5.80 4.78 -3.25
N ASN A 144 5.37 4.48 -2.04
CA ASN A 144 5.60 3.20 -1.40
C ASN A 144 4.27 2.59 -1.02
N VAL A 145 3.95 1.44 -1.59
CA VAL A 145 2.72 0.69 -1.32
C VAL A 145 3.04 -0.53 -0.48
N ARG A 146 2.50 -0.56 0.73
CA ARG A 146 2.58 -1.73 1.61
C ARG A 146 1.44 -2.69 1.28
N LEU A 147 1.80 -3.93 1.00
CA LEU A 147 0.88 -4.99 0.62
C LEU A 147 0.84 -6.08 1.71
N ASN A 148 -0.36 -6.57 2.02
CA ASN A 148 -0.55 -7.74 2.87
C ASN A 148 -0.63 -9.01 2.00
N PRO A 149 0.03 -10.11 2.41
CA PRO A 149 0.84 -10.28 3.60
C PRO A 149 2.31 -9.84 3.43
N GLY A 150 2.67 -8.71 4.04
CA GLY A 150 4.05 -8.38 4.40
C GLY A 150 5.05 -8.09 3.29
N CYS A 151 4.67 -7.30 2.27
CA CYS A 151 5.61 -6.81 1.27
C CYS A 151 5.35 -5.36 0.87
N SER A 152 6.29 -4.73 0.20
CA SER A 152 6.14 -3.38 -0.31
C SER A 152 6.66 -3.23 -1.74
N LEU A 153 6.07 -2.28 -2.46
CA LEU A 153 6.51 -1.82 -3.76
C LEU A 153 6.83 -0.35 -3.69
N SER A 154 7.92 0.07 -4.32
CA SER A 154 8.34 1.47 -4.35
C SER A 154 8.44 1.99 -5.79
N PHE A 155 8.11 3.27 -5.98
CA PHE A 155 8.42 4.05 -7.16
C PHE A 155 9.17 5.34 -6.70
N PRO A 156 10.30 5.70 -7.33
CA PRO A 156 11.02 4.88 -8.29
C PRO A 156 11.45 3.55 -7.66
N GLY A 157 11.51 2.51 -8.47
CA GLY A 157 12.04 1.22 -8.04
C GLY A 157 13.50 1.32 -7.61
N PRO A 158 14.02 0.31 -6.88
CA PRO A 158 15.42 0.24 -6.47
C PRO A 158 16.38 0.17 -7.65
#